data_30b1d90cb88e2a8b68da6a45658d0b0f
#
_entry.id   30b1d90cb88e2a8b68da6a45658d0b0f
#
_cell.length_a   1.000
_cell.length_b   1.000
_cell.length_c   1.000
_cell.angle_alpha   90.00
_cell.angle_beta   90.00
_cell.angle_gamma   90.00
#
_symmetry.space_group_name_H-M   'P 1'
#
loop_
_entity.id
_entity.type
_entity.pdbx_description
1 polymer ?
#
loop_
_entity_poly.entity_id
_entity_poly.type
_entity_poly.pdbx_seq_one_letter_code
_entity_poly.pdbx_strand_id
1 'polypeptide(L)'
;MRYFVRFSYVGTDFHGSQTQPNAITVQQTMEEVFSTVLRQPVALTFAGRTDAGVHATHMVAHFDYNEQIINLKSKILNINSILPQAIAVDSILPVNDDAHARFSATARTYEYRITTRKDPFRQHLVTRVAPGLDFAAMNRAAAYLLGTHDFASFCRTHTDVKTTLCSVSEAQWFPNEDATEAVFRITADRFLRNMVRAIVGTLFEVGRGKRSPEDILAILSAHSRPAAGQSAPADGLFLTCITYP
;
A
#
# COMPACT_ATOMS: atom_id res chain seq x y z
N MET A 1 -20.60 -17.55 8.03
CA MET A 1 -19.18 -17.76 8.40
C MET A 1 -18.33 -16.76 7.65
N ARG A 2 -17.39 -16.13 8.33
CA ARG A 2 -16.45 -15.17 7.73
C ARG A 2 -15.12 -15.80 7.39
N TYR A 3 -14.55 -15.39 6.27
CA TYR A 3 -13.24 -15.83 5.80
C TYR A 3 -12.34 -14.62 5.54
N PHE A 4 -11.07 -14.73 5.94
CA PHE A 4 -10.01 -13.87 5.44
C PHE A 4 -9.36 -14.52 4.22
N VAL A 5 -9.15 -13.72 3.18
CA VAL A 5 -8.36 -14.10 2.02
C VAL A 5 -7.10 -13.23 1.98
N ARG A 6 -5.92 -13.88 1.94
CA ARG A 6 -4.65 -13.23 1.71
C ARG A 6 -4.26 -13.42 0.25
N PHE A 7 -3.81 -12.34 -0.37
CA PHE A 7 -3.46 -12.32 -1.78
C PHE A 7 -2.44 -11.22 -2.09
N SER A 8 -1.81 -11.36 -3.25
CA SER A 8 -0.86 -10.41 -3.80
C SER A 8 -1.31 -9.95 -5.19
N TYR A 9 -0.84 -8.76 -5.61
CA TYR A 9 -1.11 -8.26 -6.95
C TYR A 9 -0.07 -7.25 -7.44
N VAL A 10 0.14 -7.23 -8.74
CA VAL A 10 0.82 -6.16 -9.47
C VAL A 10 -0.25 -5.18 -9.96
N GLY A 11 -0.21 -3.95 -9.44
CA GLY A 11 -1.28 -2.95 -9.65
C GLY A 11 -1.18 -2.16 -10.96
N THR A 12 -0.18 -2.42 -11.81
CA THR A 12 0.14 -1.61 -13.00
C THR A 12 -1.06 -1.38 -13.91
N ASP A 13 -1.82 -2.43 -14.21
CA ASP A 13 -2.95 -2.39 -15.14
C ASP A 13 -4.31 -2.13 -14.44
N PHE A 14 -4.28 -1.88 -13.12
CA PHE A 14 -5.49 -1.64 -12.35
C PHE A 14 -5.64 -0.16 -11.96
N HIS A 15 -6.85 0.33 -12.00
CA HIS A 15 -7.22 1.67 -11.55
C HIS A 15 -7.39 1.75 -10.01
N GLY A 16 -6.51 1.05 -9.29
CA GLY A 16 -6.52 0.91 -7.85
C GLY A 16 -7.21 -0.36 -7.35
N SER A 17 -7.21 -0.52 -6.05
CA SER A 17 -7.74 -1.75 -5.44
C SER A 17 -9.26 -1.75 -5.32
N GLN A 18 -9.90 -0.60 -5.09
CA GLN A 18 -11.33 -0.52 -4.80
C GLN A 18 -12.16 -0.37 -6.07
N THR A 19 -13.30 -1.08 -6.14
CA THR A 19 -14.30 -0.96 -7.22
C THR A 19 -14.74 0.47 -7.41
N GLN A 20 -14.76 0.91 -8.66
CA GLN A 20 -15.22 2.23 -9.10
C GLN A 20 -15.84 2.13 -10.50
N PRO A 21 -16.74 3.06 -10.87
CA PRO A 21 -17.37 3.05 -12.19
C PRO A 21 -16.35 3.15 -13.32
N ASN A 22 -16.60 2.40 -14.40
CA ASN A 22 -15.86 2.47 -15.67
C ASN A 22 -14.35 2.24 -15.58
N ALA A 23 -13.87 1.44 -14.61
CA ALA A 23 -12.46 1.15 -14.46
C ALA A 23 -12.25 -0.27 -13.90
N ILE A 24 -11.30 -1.00 -14.48
CA ILE A 24 -10.92 -2.33 -13.98
C ILE A 24 -10.14 -2.15 -12.68
N THR A 25 -10.58 -2.83 -11.63
CA THR A 25 -9.97 -2.77 -10.29
C THR A 25 -9.68 -4.17 -9.76
N VAL A 26 -8.73 -4.28 -8.83
CA VAL A 26 -8.39 -5.57 -8.21
C VAL A 26 -9.62 -6.19 -7.51
N GLN A 27 -10.41 -5.38 -6.79
CA GLN A 27 -11.59 -5.85 -6.07
C GLN A 27 -12.64 -6.43 -7.01
N GLN A 28 -13.02 -5.71 -8.05
CA GLN A 28 -14.00 -6.19 -9.03
C GLN A 28 -13.56 -7.50 -9.67
N THR A 29 -12.30 -7.58 -10.14
CA THR A 29 -11.75 -8.80 -10.75
C THR A 29 -11.82 -9.98 -9.80
N MET A 30 -11.48 -9.78 -8.53
CA MET A 30 -11.54 -10.85 -7.52
C MET A 30 -12.98 -11.25 -7.20
N GLU A 31 -13.90 -10.30 -7.02
CA GLU A 31 -15.31 -10.58 -6.72
C GLU A 31 -15.98 -11.40 -7.84
N GLU A 32 -15.69 -11.10 -9.10
CA GLU A 32 -16.17 -11.85 -10.27
C GLU A 32 -15.67 -13.31 -10.25
N VAL A 33 -14.37 -13.54 -10.00
CA VAL A 33 -13.77 -14.86 -9.95
C VAL A 33 -14.25 -15.66 -8.74
N PHE A 34 -14.29 -15.04 -7.55
CA PHE A 34 -14.78 -15.68 -6.34
C PHE A 34 -16.26 -16.09 -6.49
N SER A 35 -17.09 -15.21 -7.05
CA SER A 35 -18.50 -15.50 -7.30
C SER A 35 -18.69 -16.67 -8.26
N THR A 36 -17.84 -16.76 -9.30
CA THR A 36 -17.85 -17.87 -10.25
C THR A 36 -17.47 -19.20 -9.60
N VAL A 37 -16.38 -19.24 -8.82
CA VAL A 37 -15.86 -20.47 -8.20
C VAL A 37 -16.74 -20.94 -7.04
N LEU A 38 -17.29 -20.01 -6.27
CA LEU A 38 -18.14 -20.30 -5.12
C LEU A 38 -19.63 -20.42 -5.50
N ARG A 39 -20.00 -20.12 -6.76
CA ARG A 39 -21.35 -20.23 -7.32
C ARG A 39 -22.42 -19.42 -6.60
N GLN A 40 -22.00 -18.30 -6.00
CA GLN A 40 -22.90 -17.29 -5.40
C GLN A 40 -22.22 -15.94 -5.41
N PRO A 41 -22.95 -14.82 -5.35
CA PRO A 41 -22.35 -13.49 -5.26
C PRO A 41 -21.46 -13.38 -4.03
N VAL A 42 -20.22 -12.92 -4.22
CA VAL A 42 -19.24 -12.66 -3.16
C VAL A 42 -18.83 -11.20 -3.21
N ALA A 43 -18.99 -10.51 -2.09
CA ALA A 43 -18.46 -9.15 -1.89
C ALA A 43 -17.22 -9.20 -1.00
N LEU A 44 -16.14 -8.57 -1.43
CA LEU A 44 -14.87 -8.53 -0.72
C LEU A 44 -14.68 -7.18 -0.03
N THR A 45 -14.37 -7.20 1.25
CA THR A 45 -13.98 -5.99 1.99
C THR A 45 -12.47 -5.99 2.25
N PHE A 46 -11.73 -5.11 1.57
CA PHE A 46 -10.29 -5.03 1.67
C PHE A 46 -9.82 -4.33 2.95
N ALA A 47 -8.68 -4.75 3.48
CA ALA A 47 -8.02 -4.16 4.66
C ALA A 47 -7.55 -2.71 4.44
N GLY A 48 -7.35 -2.32 3.21
CA GLY A 48 -6.95 -0.97 2.82
C GLY A 48 -7.18 -0.71 1.34
N ARG A 49 -7.08 0.55 0.96
CA ARG A 49 -7.16 0.98 -0.44
C ARG A 49 -5.76 1.28 -0.94
N THR A 50 -5.45 0.87 -2.15
CA THR A 50 -4.26 1.31 -2.88
C THR A 50 -4.66 2.14 -4.09
N ASP A 51 -3.86 3.16 -4.42
CA ASP A 51 -4.06 3.99 -5.62
C ASP A 51 -3.77 3.18 -6.90
N ALA A 52 -4.17 3.72 -8.05
CA ALA A 52 -3.83 3.15 -9.36
C ALA A 52 -2.31 2.96 -9.51
N GLY A 53 -1.88 1.81 -10.02
CA GLY A 53 -0.49 1.45 -10.22
C GLY A 53 0.26 0.98 -8.96
N VAL A 54 -0.34 1.06 -7.76
CA VAL A 54 0.27 0.59 -6.50
C VAL A 54 0.08 -0.91 -6.35
N HIS A 55 1.12 -1.60 -5.90
CA HIS A 55 1.18 -3.04 -5.73
C HIS A 55 0.88 -3.48 -4.30
N ALA A 56 0.61 -4.77 -4.12
CA ALA A 56 0.61 -5.40 -2.82
C ALA A 56 1.23 -6.80 -2.91
N THR A 57 2.19 -7.08 -2.04
CA THR A 57 2.69 -8.45 -1.82
C THR A 57 1.91 -9.16 -0.71
N HIS A 58 1.15 -8.39 0.09
CA HIS A 58 0.36 -8.91 1.20
C HIS A 58 -0.89 -8.03 1.40
N MET A 59 -1.94 -8.28 0.65
CA MET A 59 -3.27 -7.72 0.91
C MET A 59 -4.15 -8.76 1.60
N VAL A 60 -5.03 -8.28 2.47
CA VAL A 60 -6.07 -9.09 3.11
C VAL A 60 -7.43 -8.50 2.80
N ALA A 61 -8.39 -9.35 2.50
CA ALA A 61 -9.79 -8.99 2.47
C ALA A 61 -10.62 -10.00 3.28
N HIS A 62 -11.84 -9.65 3.65
CA HIS A 62 -12.79 -10.62 4.17
C HIS A 62 -14.03 -10.71 3.29
N PHE A 63 -14.68 -11.84 3.37
CA PHE A 63 -16.00 -12.10 2.79
C PHE A 63 -16.80 -13.04 3.66
N ASP A 64 -18.11 -12.95 3.54
CA ASP A 64 -19.04 -13.86 4.21
C ASP A 64 -19.54 -14.92 3.23
N TYR A 65 -19.62 -16.15 3.69
CA TYR A 65 -20.12 -17.27 2.93
C TYR A 65 -21.09 -18.09 3.78
N ASN A 66 -22.21 -18.53 3.20
CA ASN A 66 -23.30 -19.12 3.96
C ASN A 66 -22.98 -20.50 4.51
N GLU A 67 -22.06 -21.22 3.87
CA GLU A 67 -21.69 -22.59 4.22
C GLU A 67 -20.20 -22.70 4.55
N GLN A 68 -19.80 -23.80 5.19
CA GLN A 68 -18.40 -24.09 5.35
C GLN A 68 -17.78 -24.46 3.99
N ILE A 69 -16.74 -23.72 3.60
CA ILE A 69 -16.02 -24.01 2.35
C ILE A 69 -15.19 -25.28 2.54
N ILE A 70 -15.63 -26.35 1.86
CA ILE A 70 -14.91 -27.62 1.85
C ILE A 70 -13.75 -27.56 0.84
N ASN A 71 -12.61 -28.19 1.19
CA ASN A 71 -11.43 -28.27 0.32
C ASN A 71 -10.89 -26.89 -0.12
N LEU A 72 -10.59 -26.01 0.84
CA LEU A 72 -10.05 -24.68 0.60
C LEU A 72 -8.85 -24.68 -0.36
N LYS A 73 -7.95 -25.68 -0.27
CA LYS A 73 -6.79 -25.79 -1.19
C LYS A 73 -7.22 -25.92 -2.64
N SER A 74 -8.21 -26.77 -2.94
CA SER A 74 -8.76 -26.94 -4.29
C SER A 74 -9.45 -25.65 -4.76
N LYS A 75 -10.17 -24.97 -3.89
CA LYS A 75 -10.81 -23.68 -4.23
C LYS A 75 -9.78 -22.60 -4.57
N ILE A 76 -8.69 -22.50 -3.81
CA ILE A 76 -7.57 -21.57 -4.10
C ILE A 76 -6.97 -21.88 -5.46
N LEU A 77 -6.71 -23.16 -5.80
CA LEU A 77 -6.19 -23.53 -7.12
C LEU A 77 -7.16 -23.14 -8.25
N ASN A 78 -8.45 -23.37 -8.09
CA ASN A 78 -9.47 -22.99 -9.07
C ASN A 78 -9.59 -21.47 -9.22
N ILE A 79 -9.53 -20.72 -8.12
CA ILE A 79 -9.53 -19.25 -8.14
C ILE A 79 -8.30 -18.76 -8.91
N ASN A 80 -7.11 -19.24 -8.56
CA ASN A 80 -5.86 -18.84 -9.21
C ASN A 80 -5.78 -19.24 -10.69
N SER A 81 -6.48 -20.29 -11.12
CA SER A 81 -6.52 -20.69 -12.53
C SER A 81 -7.35 -19.74 -13.41
N ILE A 82 -8.27 -18.97 -12.80
CA ILE A 82 -9.15 -18.02 -13.50
C ILE A 82 -8.63 -16.59 -13.36
N LEU A 83 -8.00 -16.26 -12.22
CA LEU A 83 -7.43 -14.92 -11.99
C LEU A 83 -6.38 -14.56 -13.06
N PRO A 84 -6.28 -13.27 -13.47
CA PRO A 84 -5.19 -12.83 -14.31
C PRO A 84 -3.85 -13.02 -13.56
N GLN A 85 -2.76 -13.21 -14.30
CA GLN A 85 -1.42 -13.42 -13.72
C GLN A 85 -0.96 -12.31 -12.76
N ALA A 86 -1.56 -11.14 -12.87
CA ALA A 86 -1.29 -10.00 -12.00
C ALA A 86 -1.87 -10.13 -10.59
N ILE A 87 -2.71 -11.14 -10.30
CA ILE A 87 -3.31 -11.39 -8.99
C ILE A 87 -3.13 -12.85 -8.60
N ALA A 88 -2.69 -13.10 -7.36
CA ALA A 88 -2.57 -14.45 -6.82
C ALA A 88 -3.14 -14.52 -5.40
N VAL A 89 -4.00 -15.52 -5.14
CA VAL A 89 -4.52 -15.84 -3.81
C VAL A 89 -3.59 -16.83 -3.13
N ASP A 90 -3.08 -16.46 -1.95
CA ASP A 90 -2.16 -17.28 -1.16
C ASP A 90 -2.90 -18.21 -0.21
N SER A 91 -3.91 -17.67 0.50
CA SER A 91 -4.65 -18.43 1.51
C SER A 91 -6.07 -17.90 1.71
N ILE A 92 -6.96 -18.80 2.12
CA ILE A 92 -8.31 -18.50 2.61
C ILE A 92 -8.45 -19.20 3.96
N LEU A 93 -8.78 -18.43 5.00
CA LEU A 93 -8.86 -18.92 6.38
C LEU A 93 -10.19 -18.53 7.00
N PRO A 94 -10.90 -19.46 7.68
CA PRO A 94 -12.06 -19.10 8.48
C PRO A 94 -11.59 -18.24 9.67
N VAL A 95 -12.38 -17.22 10.00
CA VAL A 95 -12.14 -16.32 11.12
C VAL A 95 -13.43 -16.11 11.91
N ASN A 96 -13.35 -15.49 13.07
CA ASN A 96 -14.53 -15.10 13.84
C ASN A 96 -15.43 -14.17 13.01
N ASP A 97 -16.75 -14.28 13.18
CA ASP A 97 -17.71 -13.50 12.39
C ASP A 97 -17.65 -11.98 12.65
N ASP A 98 -17.05 -11.56 13.78
CA ASP A 98 -16.78 -10.16 14.13
C ASP A 98 -15.44 -9.62 13.55
N ALA A 99 -14.56 -10.50 13.08
CA ALA A 99 -13.28 -10.11 12.49
C ALA A 99 -13.49 -9.26 11.23
N HIS A 100 -12.82 -8.12 11.15
CA HIS A 100 -12.97 -7.20 10.02
C HIS A 100 -11.62 -6.86 9.41
N ALA A 101 -11.39 -7.22 8.14
CA ALA A 101 -10.09 -7.04 7.47
C ALA A 101 -9.51 -5.63 7.64
N ARG A 102 -10.34 -4.57 7.60
CA ARG A 102 -9.89 -3.20 7.74
C ARG A 102 -9.79 -2.72 9.18
N PHE A 103 -10.81 -2.99 9.99
CA PHE A 103 -10.94 -2.39 11.32
C PHE A 103 -10.24 -3.19 12.42
N SER A 104 -10.08 -4.51 12.24
CA SER A 104 -9.28 -5.33 13.16
C SER A 104 -7.77 -5.24 12.92
N ALA A 105 -7.33 -4.66 11.80
CA ALA A 105 -5.92 -4.51 11.52
C ALA A 105 -5.28 -3.41 12.37
N THR A 106 -4.18 -3.76 13.07
CA THR A 106 -3.45 -2.88 13.99
C THR A 106 -2.36 -2.06 13.33
N ALA A 107 -1.73 -2.60 12.28
CA ALA A 107 -0.70 -1.87 11.53
C ALA A 107 -0.70 -2.26 10.03
N ARG A 108 -0.11 -1.40 9.22
CA ARG A 108 0.20 -1.62 7.79
C ARG A 108 1.62 -1.20 7.53
N THR A 109 2.34 -1.98 6.71
CA THR A 109 3.69 -1.64 6.26
C THR A 109 3.69 -1.46 4.75
N TYR A 110 4.30 -0.37 4.31
CA TYR A 110 4.58 -0.11 2.89
C TYR A 110 6.07 -0.08 2.65
N GLU A 111 6.46 -0.56 1.49
CA GLU A 111 7.80 -0.38 0.94
C GLU A 111 7.73 0.45 -0.34
N TYR A 112 8.65 1.40 -0.48
CA TYR A 112 8.86 2.14 -1.71
C TYR A 112 10.24 1.82 -2.28
N ARG A 113 10.28 1.22 -3.46
CA ARG A 113 11.49 0.68 -4.09
C ARG A 113 12.00 1.62 -5.16
N ILE A 114 13.29 1.95 -5.12
CA ILE A 114 13.94 2.80 -6.12
C ILE A 114 15.20 2.17 -6.68
N THR A 115 15.55 2.57 -7.90
CA THR A 115 16.80 2.23 -8.56
C THR A 115 17.32 3.41 -9.35
N THR A 116 18.65 3.54 -9.47
CA THR A 116 19.31 4.50 -10.38
C THR A 116 19.59 3.90 -11.75
N ARG A 117 19.51 2.58 -11.87
CA ARG A 117 19.82 1.81 -13.09
C ARG A 117 18.55 1.56 -13.91
N LYS A 118 18.69 1.45 -15.22
CA LYS A 118 17.62 0.95 -16.09
C LYS A 118 17.56 -0.58 -15.96
N ASP A 119 16.38 -1.10 -15.59
CA ASP A 119 16.13 -2.54 -15.48
C ASP A 119 14.84 -2.89 -16.22
N PRO A 120 14.92 -3.55 -17.39
CA PRO A 120 13.75 -3.93 -18.18
C PRO A 120 12.93 -5.05 -17.55
N PHE A 121 13.50 -5.84 -16.62
CA PHE A 121 12.80 -6.94 -15.94
C PHE A 121 11.97 -6.49 -14.72
N ARG A 122 12.26 -5.30 -14.19
CA ARG A 122 11.51 -4.71 -13.07
C ARG A 122 10.75 -3.44 -13.48
N GLN A 123 10.44 -3.33 -14.75
CA GLN A 123 9.65 -2.23 -15.29
C GLN A 123 8.31 -2.16 -14.54
N HIS A 124 7.91 -0.99 -14.06
CA HIS A 124 6.71 -0.76 -13.24
C HIS A 124 6.71 -1.43 -11.84
N LEU A 125 7.82 -2.02 -11.39
CA LEU A 125 7.98 -2.59 -10.05
C LEU A 125 9.01 -1.85 -9.19
N VAL A 126 9.66 -0.85 -9.76
CA VAL A 126 10.67 -0.01 -9.12
C VAL A 126 10.69 1.37 -9.76
N THR A 127 10.74 2.41 -8.95
CA THR A 127 10.84 3.78 -9.49
C THR A 127 12.29 4.12 -9.80
N ARG A 128 12.55 4.50 -11.05
CA ARG A 128 13.88 4.99 -11.44
C ARG A 128 14.07 6.44 -10.99
N VAL A 129 15.17 6.71 -10.30
CA VAL A 129 15.57 8.04 -9.81
C VAL A 129 16.96 8.42 -10.31
N ALA A 130 17.27 9.71 -10.36
CA ALA A 130 18.65 10.17 -10.62
C ALA A 130 19.56 9.77 -9.45
N PRO A 131 20.84 9.40 -9.71
CA PRO A 131 21.80 9.10 -8.65
C PRO A 131 22.12 10.34 -7.79
N GLY A 132 22.77 10.11 -6.64
CA GLY A 132 23.25 11.18 -5.76
C GLY A 132 22.23 11.65 -4.72
N LEU A 133 21.27 10.79 -4.33
CA LEU A 133 20.40 11.05 -3.17
C LEU A 133 21.18 10.91 -1.87
N ASP A 134 21.09 11.91 -0.98
CA ASP A 134 21.61 11.84 0.39
C ASP A 134 20.66 11.06 1.30
N PHE A 135 20.88 9.75 1.40
CA PHE A 135 20.05 8.88 2.25
C PHE A 135 20.23 9.17 3.74
N ALA A 136 21.36 9.75 4.17
CA ALA A 136 21.56 10.14 5.56
C ALA A 136 20.64 11.33 5.91
N ALA A 137 20.57 12.35 5.06
CA ALA A 137 19.63 13.46 5.21
C ALA A 137 18.18 12.98 5.12
N MET A 138 17.86 12.08 4.17
CA MET A 138 16.51 11.50 4.02
C MET A 138 16.09 10.72 5.27
N ASN A 139 17.00 9.98 5.91
CA ASN A 139 16.72 9.25 7.14
C ASN A 139 16.56 10.19 8.35
N ARG A 140 17.34 11.28 8.44
CA ARG A 140 17.09 12.32 9.46
C ARG A 140 15.71 12.94 9.29
N ALA A 141 15.31 13.24 8.06
CA ALA A 141 13.97 13.76 7.76
C ALA A 141 12.87 12.75 8.10
N ALA A 142 13.04 11.48 7.74
CA ALA A 142 12.08 10.42 8.03
C ALA A 142 11.88 10.19 9.54
N ALA A 143 12.90 10.41 10.36
CA ALA A 143 12.80 10.29 11.82
C ALA A 143 11.78 11.27 12.43
N TYR A 144 11.56 12.44 11.82
CA TYR A 144 10.54 13.41 12.27
C TYR A 144 9.09 12.94 12.00
N LEU A 145 8.89 11.89 11.21
CA LEU A 145 7.57 11.30 10.97
C LEU A 145 7.14 10.30 12.05
N LEU A 146 8.09 9.85 12.90
CA LEU A 146 7.82 8.86 13.95
C LEU A 146 6.91 9.44 15.05
N GLY A 147 6.01 8.59 15.57
CA GLY A 147 5.04 8.97 16.57
C GLY A 147 3.67 9.33 15.98
N THR A 148 2.84 9.96 16.77
CA THR A 148 1.48 10.36 16.38
C THR A 148 1.47 11.81 15.94
N HIS A 149 1.15 12.04 14.66
CA HIS A 149 1.10 13.38 14.05
C HIS A 149 -0.16 13.55 13.21
N ASP A 150 -0.50 14.80 12.94
CA ASP A 150 -1.48 15.14 11.90
C ASP A 150 -0.83 15.14 10.53
N PHE A 151 -1.20 14.18 9.67
CA PHE A 151 -0.67 14.01 8.32
C PHE A 151 -1.53 14.69 7.25
N ALA A 152 -2.32 15.71 7.58
CA ALA A 152 -3.14 16.45 6.62
C ALA A 152 -2.33 16.96 5.42
N SER A 153 -1.09 17.46 5.65
CA SER A 153 -0.18 17.93 4.59
C SER A 153 0.26 16.82 3.61
N PHE A 154 0.18 15.57 4.00
CA PHE A 154 0.52 14.43 3.15
C PHE A 154 -0.72 13.72 2.57
N CYS A 155 -1.93 14.18 2.93
CA CYS A 155 -3.18 13.63 2.46
C CYS A 155 -3.61 14.29 1.14
N ARG A 156 -4.22 13.51 0.23
CA ARG A 156 -4.89 14.08 -0.94
C ARG A 156 -6.06 14.96 -0.49
N THR A 157 -6.16 16.17 -1.05
CA THR A 157 -7.29 17.08 -0.81
C THR A 157 -8.63 16.44 -1.17
N HIS A 158 -9.70 16.92 -0.56
CA HIS A 158 -11.08 16.42 -0.76
C HIS A 158 -11.24 14.91 -0.47
N THR A 159 -10.57 14.44 0.58
CA THR A 159 -10.75 13.08 1.10
C THR A 159 -11.67 13.13 2.32
N ASP A 160 -12.78 12.40 2.24
CA ASP A 160 -13.71 12.26 3.37
C ASP A 160 -13.13 11.32 4.42
N VAL A 161 -12.41 11.88 5.39
CA VAL A 161 -11.81 11.14 6.51
C VAL A 161 -12.19 11.81 7.85
N LYS A 162 -12.52 11.00 8.86
CA LYS A 162 -12.89 11.49 10.20
C LYS A 162 -11.71 12.14 10.95
N THR A 163 -10.47 11.71 10.65
CA THR A 163 -9.25 12.22 11.27
C THR A 163 -8.06 12.04 10.34
N THR A 164 -7.12 12.98 10.43
CA THR A 164 -5.83 12.96 9.75
C THR A 164 -4.68 12.51 10.65
N LEU A 165 -4.98 12.18 11.91
CA LEU A 165 -4.02 11.62 12.87
C LEU A 165 -3.63 10.20 12.45
N CYS A 166 -2.33 9.91 12.42
CA CYS A 166 -1.74 8.59 12.21
C CYS A 166 -0.56 8.41 13.18
N SER A 167 -0.35 7.17 13.64
CA SER A 167 0.80 6.79 14.46
C SER A 167 1.78 6.00 13.60
N VAL A 168 2.93 6.60 13.28
CA VAL A 168 4.02 5.99 12.52
C VAL A 168 5.01 5.35 13.48
N SER A 169 5.24 4.04 13.36
CA SER A 169 6.17 3.28 14.19
C SER A 169 7.52 3.01 13.52
N GLU A 170 7.58 3.10 12.19
CA GLU A 170 8.81 2.93 11.40
C GLU A 170 8.76 3.86 10.20
N ALA A 171 9.88 4.53 9.89
CA ALA A 171 10.07 5.30 8.67
C ALA A 171 11.58 5.37 8.37
N GLN A 172 12.07 4.57 7.41
CA GLN A 172 13.51 4.46 7.15
C GLN A 172 13.83 4.04 5.72
N TRP A 173 14.90 4.61 5.16
CA TRP A 173 15.54 4.19 3.91
C TRP A 173 16.63 3.18 4.18
N PHE A 174 16.67 2.14 3.37
CA PHE A 174 17.67 1.08 3.35
C PHE A 174 18.35 1.05 1.97
N PRO A 175 19.41 1.85 1.75
CA PRO A 175 20.19 1.77 0.53
C PRO A 175 21.04 0.50 0.53
N ASN A 176 21.30 -0.05 -0.67
CA ASN A 176 22.34 -1.07 -0.86
C ASN A 176 23.74 -0.45 -0.76
N GLU A 177 24.80 -1.26 -0.79
CA GLU A 177 26.18 -0.83 -0.56
C GLU A 177 26.66 0.30 -1.51
N ASP A 178 26.29 0.23 -2.78
CA ASP A 178 26.67 1.21 -3.81
C ASP A 178 25.62 2.33 -4.01
N ALA A 179 24.59 2.36 -3.18
CA ALA A 179 23.49 3.32 -3.23
C ALA A 179 22.78 3.40 -4.61
N THR A 180 22.88 2.34 -5.42
CA THR A 180 22.18 2.26 -6.71
C THR A 180 20.74 1.79 -6.58
N GLU A 181 20.40 1.13 -5.47
CA GLU A 181 19.05 0.74 -5.10
C GLU A 181 18.77 1.09 -3.64
N ALA A 182 17.53 1.39 -3.33
CA ALA A 182 17.11 1.58 -1.96
C ALA A 182 15.61 1.25 -1.78
N VAL A 183 15.27 0.88 -0.55
CA VAL A 183 13.89 0.65 -0.13
C VAL A 183 13.58 1.59 1.02
N PHE A 184 12.49 2.37 0.90
CA PHE A 184 11.92 3.08 2.03
C PHE A 184 10.84 2.21 2.66
N ARG A 185 10.94 1.93 3.95
CA ARG A 185 9.92 1.20 4.69
C ARG A 185 9.24 2.15 5.66
N ILE A 186 7.91 2.09 5.68
CA ILE A 186 7.09 2.85 6.61
C ILE A 186 5.97 1.99 7.16
N THR A 187 5.83 2.00 8.48
CA THR A 187 4.79 1.26 9.21
C THR A 187 3.97 2.24 10.05
N ALA A 188 2.64 2.13 9.99
CA ALA A 188 1.73 2.94 10.78
C ALA A 188 0.45 2.16 11.11
N ASP A 189 -0.31 2.63 12.11
CA ASP A 189 -1.65 2.15 12.45
C ASP A 189 -2.62 2.30 11.27
N ARG A 190 -2.49 3.39 10.53
CA ARG A 190 -3.27 3.71 9.32
C ARG A 190 -2.52 4.64 8.40
N PHE A 191 -2.94 4.68 7.14
CA PHE A 191 -2.47 5.65 6.15
C PHE A 191 -3.64 6.40 5.52
N LEU A 192 -3.41 7.68 5.22
CA LEU A 192 -4.32 8.51 4.45
C LEU A 192 -4.09 8.30 2.96
N ARG A 193 -5.07 8.69 2.15
CA ARG A 193 -4.97 8.58 0.69
C ARG A 193 -3.76 9.34 0.18
N ASN A 194 -2.91 8.66 -0.61
CA ASN A 194 -1.68 9.20 -1.21
C ASN A 194 -0.57 9.55 -0.20
N MET A 195 -0.73 9.28 1.10
CA MET A 195 0.18 9.71 2.17
C MET A 195 1.62 9.22 1.95
N VAL A 196 1.83 7.93 1.73
CA VAL A 196 3.19 7.37 1.56
C VAL A 196 3.88 7.98 0.35
N ARG A 197 3.19 8.14 -0.77
CA ARG A 197 3.76 8.75 -1.99
C ARG A 197 4.12 10.22 -1.80
N ALA A 198 3.33 10.98 -1.04
CA ALA A 198 3.62 12.37 -0.70
C ALA A 198 4.83 12.46 0.24
N ILE A 199 4.94 11.58 1.22
CA ILE A 199 6.11 11.47 2.10
C ILE A 199 7.36 11.18 1.27
N VAL A 200 7.36 10.12 0.46
CA VAL A 200 8.52 9.74 -0.37
C VAL A 200 8.94 10.86 -1.31
N GLY A 201 7.98 11.53 -1.97
CA GLY A 201 8.29 12.66 -2.84
C GLY A 201 8.93 13.83 -2.10
N THR A 202 8.48 14.11 -0.88
CA THR A 202 9.10 15.14 -0.02
C THR A 202 10.51 14.72 0.41
N LEU A 203 10.70 13.45 0.80
CA LEU A 203 12.02 12.91 1.13
C LEU A 203 12.99 12.95 -0.06
N PHE A 204 12.51 12.80 -1.31
CA PHE A 204 13.34 13.02 -2.50
C PHE A 204 13.82 14.47 -2.64
N GLU A 205 13.01 15.45 -2.24
CA GLU A 205 13.44 16.84 -2.23
C GLU A 205 14.53 17.08 -1.20
N VAL A 206 14.43 16.45 -0.02
CA VAL A 206 15.50 16.46 1.00
C VAL A 206 16.77 15.79 0.48
N GLY A 207 16.67 14.58 -0.09
CA GLY A 207 17.84 13.87 -0.63
C GLY A 207 18.55 14.58 -1.76
N ARG A 208 17.86 15.51 -2.45
CA ARG A 208 18.42 16.38 -3.50
C ARG A 208 18.93 17.71 -2.96
N GLY A 209 18.91 17.95 -1.64
CA GLY A 209 19.31 19.19 -1.01
C GLY A 209 18.39 20.39 -1.32
N LYS A 210 17.16 20.14 -1.79
CA LYS A 210 16.16 21.20 -2.04
C LYS A 210 15.39 21.61 -0.79
N ARG A 211 15.43 20.79 0.24
CA ARG A 211 14.83 21.00 1.57
C ARG A 211 15.78 20.51 2.65
N SER A 212 15.70 21.12 3.83
CA SER A 212 16.38 20.59 5.01
C SER A 212 15.58 19.42 5.62
N PRO A 213 16.22 18.51 6.37
CA PRO A 213 15.48 17.46 7.11
C PRO A 213 14.41 18.02 8.05
N GLU A 214 14.67 19.15 8.67
CA GLU A 214 13.81 19.83 9.65
C GLU A 214 12.54 20.40 9.03
N ASP A 215 12.50 20.63 7.72
CA ASP A 215 11.31 21.11 6.99
C ASP A 215 10.11 20.17 7.15
N ILE A 216 10.34 18.89 7.49
CA ILE A 216 9.26 17.95 7.79
C ILE A 216 8.38 18.44 8.94
N LEU A 217 8.97 19.03 9.98
CA LEU A 217 8.23 19.58 11.11
C LEU A 217 7.32 20.73 10.68
N ALA A 218 7.84 21.65 9.85
CA ALA A 218 7.06 22.76 9.30
C ALA A 218 5.92 22.25 8.39
N ILE A 219 6.17 21.21 7.58
CA ILE A 219 5.16 20.58 6.71
C ILE A 219 4.05 19.94 7.54
N LEU A 220 4.39 19.19 8.59
CA LEU A 220 3.40 18.59 9.48
C LEU A 220 2.51 19.66 10.13
N SER A 221 3.12 20.75 10.59
CA SER A 221 2.40 21.86 11.25
C SER A 221 1.57 22.71 10.28
N ALA A 222 1.85 22.68 8.98
CA ALA A 222 1.15 23.50 7.99
C ALA A 222 -0.27 23.04 7.67
N HIS A 223 -0.62 21.77 7.93
CA HIS A 223 -1.91 21.15 7.60
C HIS A 223 -2.38 21.44 6.16
N SER A 224 -1.44 21.53 5.24
CA SER A 224 -1.68 21.98 3.87
C SER A 224 -0.93 21.12 2.85
N ARG A 225 -1.64 20.48 1.93
CA ARG A 225 -1.05 19.59 0.92
C ARG A 225 0.02 20.27 0.05
N PRO A 226 -0.13 21.54 -0.37
CA PRO A 226 0.93 22.28 -1.09
C PRO A 226 2.23 22.46 -0.34
N ALA A 227 2.26 22.39 0.99
CA ALA A 227 3.48 22.46 1.80
C ALA A 227 4.41 21.26 1.58
N ALA A 228 3.83 20.07 1.35
CA ALA A 228 4.59 18.87 1.04
C ALA A 228 5.02 18.80 -0.43
N GLY A 229 6.05 18.01 -0.71
CA GLY A 229 6.55 17.78 -2.08
C GLY A 229 5.54 17.08 -2.98
N GLN A 230 5.88 17.03 -4.27
CA GLN A 230 5.09 16.29 -5.26
C GLN A 230 5.07 14.80 -4.90
N SER A 231 3.91 14.14 -5.10
CA SER A 231 3.80 12.71 -4.84
C SER A 231 4.70 11.89 -5.74
N ALA A 232 5.42 10.94 -5.16
CA ALA A 232 6.24 9.99 -5.90
C ALA A 232 5.37 9.10 -6.81
N PRO A 233 5.93 8.54 -7.92
CA PRO A 233 5.24 7.59 -8.78
C PRO A 233 4.65 6.39 -8.02
N ALA A 234 3.66 5.73 -8.58
CA ALA A 234 3.02 4.57 -7.96
C ALA A 234 3.88 3.29 -8.07
N ASP A 235 4.64 3.17 -9.15
CA ASP A 235 5.37 1.98 -9.60
C ASP A 235 6.30 1.34 -8.57
N GLY A 236 6.84 2.15 -7.66
CA GLY A 236 7.73 1.66 -6.60
C GLY A 236 7.01 1.30 -5.30
N LEU A 237 5.69 1.56 -5.17
CA LEU A 237 4.98 1.42 -3.91
C LEU A 237 4.31 0.06 -3.77
N PHE A 238 4.60 -0.61 -2.66
CA PHE A 238 4.05 -1.92 -2.29
C PHE A 238 3.46 -1.90 -0.88
N LEU A 239 2.24 -2.38 -0.73
CA LEU A 239 1.74 -2.82 0.57
C LEU A 239 2.34 -4.20 0.86
N THR A 240 3.17 -4.32 1.92
CA THR A 240 3.95 -5.53 2.17
C THR A 240 3.53 -6.28 3.43
N CYS A 241 2.83 -5.64 4.36
CA CYS A 241 2.33 -6.31 5.56
C CYS A 241 1.07 -5.63 6.09
N ILE A 242 0.17 -6.45 6.63
CA ILE A 242 -0.98 -6.03 7.44
C ILE A 242 -0.95 -6.89 8.70
N THR A 243 -0.89 -6.23 9.87
CA THR A 243 -0.83 -6.91 11.16
C THR A 243 -2.20 -6.92 11.81
N TYR A 244 -2.56 -8.06 12.41
CA TYR A 244 -3.76 -8.26 13.20
C TYR A 244 -3.37 -8.68 14.64
N PRO A 245 -4.29 -8.56 15.63
CA PRO A 245 -4.05 -9.03 17.01
C PRO A 245 -3.70 -10.50 17.10
#